data_8e7a74feb785a402f94b05389554cbed
#
_entry.id   8e7a74feb785a402f94b05389554cbed
#
_cell.length_a   1.000
_cell.length_b   1.000
_cell.length_c   1.000
_cell.angle_alpha   90.00
_cell.angle_beta   90.00
_cell.angle_gamma   90.00
#
_symmetry.space_group_name_H-M   'P 1'
#
loop_
_entity.id
_entity.type
_entity.pdbx_description
1 polymer ?
#
loop_
_entity_poly.entity_id
_entity_poly.type
_entity_poly.pdbx_seq_one_letter_code
_entity_poly.pdbx_strand_id
1 'polypeptide(L)'
;MHRTIFTTPVVNTLLRGLSLTILKLTGWRVEGSLPPDCPKCVVIAAPHTSNWDLPNTLIAGFALRMNLYWMGKRSIFAPPFGALMRWLGGIAVNREKSTNLVAASVDAIRAADGPLQLVVPPEGTRGATRHWKTGFYYIALGAKVPIVMAYMDYQRKLS
;
A
#
# COMPACT_ATOMS: atom_id res chain seq x y z
N MET A 1 -3.19 -16.78 -1.81
CA MET A 1 -2.75 -15.67 -0.90
C MET A 1 -3.55 -15.71 0.40
N HIS A 2 -3.01 -15.27 1.56
CA HIS A 2 -3.76 -15.25 2.83
C HIS A 2 -4.81 -14.13 2.86
N ARG A 3 -5.87 -14.29 3.68
CA ARG A 3 -6.88 -13.23 3.88
C ARG A 3 -6.25 -12.01 4.53
N THR A 4 -6.60 -10.84 4.02
CA THR A 4 -6.20 -9.55 4.59
C THR A 4 -7.40 -8.79 5.15
N ILE A 5 -7.15 -7.71 5.84
CA ILE A 5 -8.16 -6.75 6.31
C ILE A 5 -9.08 -6.28 5.16
N PHE A 6 -8.55 -6.18 3.94
CA PHE A 6 -9.29 -5.75 2.75
C PHE A 6 -10.16 -6.85 2.14
N THR A 7 -9.81 -8.13 2.37
CA THR A 7 -10.53 -9.29 1.80
C THR A 7 -11.40 -10.03 2.82
N THR A 8 -11.47 -9.55 4.07
CA THR A 8 -12.33 -10.08 5.12
C THR A 8 -13.69 -9.37 5.07
N PRO A 9 -14.80 -10.00 4.59
CA PRO A 9 -16.00 -9.30 4.13
C PRO A 9 -16.63 -8.34 5.15
N VAL A 10 -16.96 -8.83 6.35
CA VAL A 10 -17.57 -8.02 7.41
C VAL A 10 -16.62 -6.90 7.86
N VAL A 11 -15.35 -7.24 8.10
CA VAL A 11 -14.34 -6.28 8.55
C VAL A 11 -14.11 -5.21 7.50
N ASN A 12 -14.01 -5.57 6.22
CA ASN A 12 -13.86 -4.61 5.13
C ASN A 12 -15.03 -3.62 5.10
N THR A 13 -16.27 -4.12 5.21
CA THR A 13 -17.46 -3.27 5.18
C THR A 13 -17.50 -2.30 6.37
N LEU A 14 -17.21 -2.79 7.57
CA LEU A 14 -17.16 -1.95 8.79
C LEU A 14 -16.05 -0.90 8.71
N LEU A 15 -14.85 -1.30 8.32
CA LEU A 15 -13.72 -0.37 8.22
C LEU A 15 -13.90 0.64 7.09
N ARG A 16 -14.56 0.27 6.00
CA ARG A 16 -14.93 1.22 4.97
C ARG A 16 -15.93 2.24 5.50
N GLY A 17 -16.98 1.82 6.20
CA GLY A 17 -17.93 2.73 6.84
C GLY A 17 -17.24 3.68 7.82
N LEU A 18 -16.36 3.15 8.67
CA LEU A 18 -15.56 3.94 9.60
C LEU A 18 -14.65 4.93 8.86
N SER A 19 -13.96 4.49 7.81
CA SER A 19 -13.08 5.34 7.00
C SER A 19 -13.84 6.51 6.37
N LEU A 20 -15.00 6.25 5.77
CA LEU A 20 -15.84 7.30 5.18
C LEU A 20 -16.33 8.29 6.25
N THR A 21 -16.66 7.80 7.45
CA THR A 21 -17.05 8.64 8.59
C THR A 21 -15.88 9.53 9.05
N ILE A 22 -14.69 8.95 9.19
CA ILE A 22 -13.48 9.70 9.57
C ILE A 22 -13.18 10.79 8.53
N LEU A 23 -13.19 10.45 7.24
CA LEU A 23 -12.97 11.42 6.17
C LEU A 23 -13.96 12.59 6.25
N LYS A 24 -15.26 12.28 6.44
CA LYS A 24 -16.31 13.29 6.59
C LYS A 24 -16.09 14.19 7.82
N LEU A 25 -15.79 13.61 8.99
CA LEU A 25 -15.63 14.35 10.23
C LEU A 25 -14.35 15.20 10.25
N THR A 26 -13.29 14.72 9.61
CA THR A 26 -12.00 15.44 9.57
C THR A 26 -11.89 16.43 8.40
N GLY A 27 -12.84 16.39 7.47
CA GLY A 27 -12.85 17.22 6.27
C GLY A 27 -11.85 16.76 5.20
N TRP A 28 -11.34 15.53 5.31
CA TRP A 28 -10.50 14.94 4.26
C TRP A 28 -11.34 14.47 3.07
N ARG A 29 -10.79 14.66 1.89
CA ARG A 29 -11.36 14.16 0.63
C ARG A 29 -10.43 13.15 0.01
N VAL A 30 -11.01 12.12 -0.57
CA VAL A 30 -10.29 11.13 -1.37
C VAL A 30 -10.79 11.24 -2.80
N GLU A 31 -9.90 11.51 -3.74
CA GLU A 31 -10.22 11.73 -5.14
C GLU A 31 -9.51 10.70 -6.01
N GLY A 32 -10.13 10.36 -7.13
CA GLY A 32 -9.61 9.37 -8.06
C GLY A 32 -10.23 7.99 -7.87
N SER A 33 -9.80 7.07 -8.70
CA SER A 33 -10.20 5.66 -8.67
C SER A 33 -9.17 4.81 -9.40
N LEU A 34 -9.13 3.52 -9.08
CA LEU A 34 -8.38 2.57 -9.90
C LEU A 34 -9.17 2.30 -11.19
N PRO A 35 -8.50 2.21 -12.36
CA PRO A 35 -9.13 1.72 -13.57
C PRO A 35 -9.75 0.33 -13.34
N PRO A 36 -10.96 0.05 -13.85
CA PRO A 36 -11.65 -1.23 -13.62
C PRO A 36 -10.87 -2.45 -14.12
N ASP A 37 -10.07 -2.26 -15.16
CA ASP A 37 -9.23 -3.27 -15.81
C ASP A 37 -7.83 -3.41 -15.15
N CYS A 38 -7.60 -2.71 -14.03
CA CYS A 38 -6.32 -2.69 -13.32
C CYS A 38 -6.41 -3.35 -11.93
N PRO A 39 -6.66 -4.67 -11.84
CA PRO A 39 -6.76 -5.36 -10.55
C PRO A 39 -5.44 -5.41 -9.80
N LYS A 40 -4.31 -5.33 -10.50
CA LYS A 40 -2.96 -5.35 -9.91
C LYS A 40 -2.17 -4.14 -10.38
N CYS A 41 -1.54 -3.44 -9.46
CA CYS A 41 -0.68 -2.29 -9.78
C CYS A 41 0.36 -2.03 -8.68
N VAL A 42 1.38 -1.25 -9.03
CA VAL A 42 2.28 -0.63 -8.06
C VAL A 42 1.77 0.78 -7.78
N VAL A 43 1.45 1.08 -6.54
CA VAL A 43 1.02 2.41 -6.11
C VAL A 43 2.22 3.13 -5.51
N ILE A 44 2.69 4.18 -6.16
CA ILE A 44 3.72 5.06 -5.58
C ILE A 44 3.02 6.11 -4.71
N ALA A 45 3.33 6.09 -3.41
CA ALA A 45 2.75 7.01 -2.43
C ALA A 45 3.83 7.99 -1.96
N ALA A 46 3.66 9.26 -2.29
CA ALA A 46 4.57 10.36 -1.95
C ALA A 46 3.75 11.63 -1.58
N PRO A 47 4.26 12.47 -0.67
CA PRO A 47 5.45 12.28 0.15
C PRO A 47 5.25 11.29 1.30
N HIS A 48 6.33 10.57 1.68
CA HIS A 48 6.34 9.71 2.87
C HIS A 48 7.06 10.41 4.02
N THR A 49 6.30 11.06 4.88
CA THR A 49 6.84 12.01 5.86
C THR A 49 6.71 11.56 7.31
N SER A 50 5.74 10.70 7.61
CA SER A 50 5.44 10.36 8.99
C SER A 50 4.86 8.95 9.18
N ASN A 51 4.68 8.55 10.46
CA ASN A 51 3.95 7.33 10.80
C ASN A 51 2.44 7.43 10.50
N TRP A 52 1.90 8.64 10.35
CA TRP A 52 0.50 8.88 10.04
C TRP A 52 0.14 8.54 8.59
N ASP A 53 1.15 8.42 7.72
CA ASP A 53 0.92 8.04 6.32
C ASP A 53 0.29 6.65 6.20
N LEU A 54 0.66 5.70 7.08
CA LEU A 54 0.06 4.36 7.07
C LEU A 54 -1.44 4.37 7.42
N PRO A 55 -1.90 4.94 8.56
CA PRO A 55 -3.33 5.06 8.84
C PRO A 55 -4.10 5.78 7.73
N ASN A 56 -3.58 6.88 7.21
CA ASN A 56 -4.24 7.65 6.15
C ASN A 56 -4.32 6.86 4.84
N THR A 57 -3.25 6.11 4.48
CA THR A 57 -3.26 5.21 3.32
C THR A 57 -4.30 4.11 3.48
N LEU A 58 -4.44 3.53 4.68
CA LEU A 58 -5.47 2.52 4.94
C LEU A 58 -6.88 3.10 4.81
N ILE A 59 -7.13 4.30 5.36
CA ILE A 59 -8.41 5.01 5.26
C ILE A 59 -8.76 5.28 3.80
N ALA A 60 -7.83 5.83 3.02
CA ALA A 60 -8.01 6.07 1.59
C ALA A 60 -8.25 4.75 0.82
N GLY A 61 -7.49 3.70 1.14
CA GLY A 61 -7.63 2.38 0.54
C GLY A 61 -9.01 1.76 0.76
N PHE A 62 -9.56 1.86 1.98
CA PHE A 62 -10.93 1.41 2.26
C PHE A 62 -11.98 2.26 1.52
N ALA A 63 -11.80 3.59 1.49
CA ALA A 63 -12.71 4.47 0.77
C ALA A 63 -12.78 4.13 -0.72
N LEU A 64 -11.62 3.90 -1.35
CA LEU A 64 -11.45 3.55 -2.77
C LEU A 64 -11.64 2.06 -3.09
N ARG A 65 -11.95 1.21 -2.09
CA ARG A 65 -12.09 -0.25 -2.24
C ARG A 65 -10.84 -0.92 -2.80
N MET A 66 -9.68 -0.45 -2.42
CA MET A 66 -8.38 -1.02 -2.82
C MET A 66 -7.99 -2.18 -1.90
N ASN A 67 -7.28 -3.16 -2.45
CA ASN A 67 -6.63 -4.23 -1.68
C ASN A 67 -5.14 -3.88 -1.51
N LEU A 68 -4.83 -3.07 -0.51
CA LEU A 68 -3.50 -2.55 -0.31
C LEU A 68 -2.56 -3.59 0.31
N TYR A 69 -1.36 -3.63 -0.23
CA TYR A 69 -0.25 -4.42 0.30
C TYR A 69 0.99 -3.54 0.44
N TRP A 70 1.83 -3.86 1.40
CA TRP A 70 3.06 -3.13 1.67
C TRP A 70 4.20 -4.07 2.04
N MET A 71 5.44 -3.67 1.77
CA MET A 71 6.63 -4.47 2.03
C MET A 71 7.25 -4.08 3.36
N GLY A 72 7.40 -5.05 4.27
CA GLY A 72 8.00 -4.86 5.58
C GLY A 72 9.24 -5.69 5.80
N LYS A 73 10.18 -5.19 6.65
CA LYS A 73 11.34 -5.96 7.10
C LYS A 73 10.87 -7.25 7.80
N ARG A 74 11.52 -8.37 7.51
CA ARG A 74 11.16 -9.69 8.06
C ARG A 74 10.95 -9.71 9.59
N SER A 75 11.71 -8.92 10.33
CA SER A 75 11.60 -8.83 11.80
C SER A 75 10.23 -8.31 12.28
N ILE A 76 9.51 -7.51 11.49
CA ILE A 76 8.17 -7.00 11.83
C ILE A 76 7.13 -8.12 11.82
N PHE A 77 7.42 -9.21 11.11
CA PHE A 77 6.54 -10.36 10.96
C PHE A 77 6.85 -11.51 11.92
N ALA A 78 7.73 -11.26 12.90
CA ALA A 78 7.98 -12.20 13.99
C ALA A 78 6.83 -12.20 15.01
N PRO A 79 6.63 -13.29 15.78
CA PRO A 79 5.70 -13.31 16.90
C PRO A 79 6.00 -12.18 17.92
N PRO A 80 4.97 -11.64 18.61
CA PRO A 80 3.56 -12.01 18.52
C PRO A 80 2.77 -11.32 17.41
N PHE A 81 3.31 -10.26 16.80
CA PHE A 81 2.56 -9.37 15.89
C PHE A 81 2.59 -9.80 14.42
N GLY A 82 3.36 -10.79 14.07
CA GLY A 82 3.58 -11.17 12.68
C GLY A 82 2.31 -11.55 11.91
N ALA A 83 1.36 -12.23 12.55
CA ALA A 83 0.07 -12.57 11.95
C ALA A 83 -0.76 -11.31 11.67
N LEU A 84 -0.80 -10.38 12.63
CA LEU A 84 -1.49 -9.09 12.47
C LEU A 84 -0.90 -8.29 11.31
N MET A 85 0.43 -8.20 11.21
CA MET A 85 1.10 -7.45 10.14
C MET A 85 0.77 -8.03 8.75
N ARG A 86 0.74 -9.35 8.63
CA ARG A 86 0.30 -10.00 7.38
C ARG A 86 -1.17 -9.72 7.08
N TRP A 87 -2.03 -9.81 8.08
CA TRP A 87 -3.46 -9.49 7.91
C TRP A 87 -3.70 -8.05 7.50
N LEU A 88 -2.85 -7.10 7.96
CA LEU A 88 -2.84 -5.71 7.50
C LEU A 88 -2.25 -5.51 6.09
N GLY A 89 -2.05 -6.58 5.32
CA GLY A 89 -1.53 -6.53 3.95
C GLY A 89 0.00 -6.52 3.87
N GLY A 90 0.69 -6.75 4.97
CA GLY A 90 2.16 -6.78 5.00
C GLY A 90 2.74 -8.02 4.32
N ILE A 91 3.77 -7.81 3.50
CA ILE A 91 4.59 -8.85 2.86
C ILE A 91 6.00 -8.77 3.44
N ALA A 92 6.44 -9.89 4.05
CA ALA A 92 7.76 -9.96 4.66
C ALA A 92 8.85 -10.06 3.58
N VAL A 93 9.83 -9.18 3.63
CA VAL A 93 10.95 -9.19 2.68
C VAL A 93 12.28 -9.09 3.39
N ASN A 94 13.31 -9.72 2.81
CA ASN A 94 14.68 -9.47 3.20
C ASN A 94 15.21 -8.23 2.46
N ARG A 95 15.53 -7.18 3.20
CA ARG A 95 15.99 -5.89 2.66
C ARG A 95 17.51 -5.77 2.57
N GLU A 96 18.26 -6.83 2.83
CA GLU A 96 19.74 -6.78 2.80
C GLU A 96 20.28 -6.45 1.41
N LYS A 97 19.55 -6.85 0.35
CA LYS A 97 19.87 -6.48 -1.04
C LYS A 97 18.62 -5.91 -1.71
N SER A 98 18.75 -4.78 -2.36
CA SER A 98 17.65 -4.12 -3.10
C SER A 98 17.09 -5.01 -4.22
N THR A 99 17.94 -5.81 -4.88
CA THR A 99 17.53 -6.77 -5.90
C THR A 99 16.59 -7.85 -5.36
N ASN A 100 16.81 -8.30 -4.13
CA ASN A 100 15.93 -9.28 -3.48
C ASN A 100 14.55 -8.68 -3.19
N LEU A 101 14.48 -7.38 -2.87
CA LEU A 101 13.22 -6.69 -2.65
C LEU A 101 12.39 -6.60 -3.94
N VAL A 102 13.01 -6.23 -5.05
CA VAL A 102 12.33 -6.14 -6.36
C VAL A 102 11.82 -7.52 -6.79
N ALA A 103 12.66 -8.55 -6.75
CA ALA A 103 12.29 -9.91 -7.13
C ALA A 103 11.13 -10.43 -6.26
N ALA A 104 11.22 -10.32 -4.93
CA ALA A 104 10.16 -10.74 -4.01
C ALA A 104 8.85 -9.98 -4.24
N SER A 105 8.90 -8.70 -4.61
CA SER A 105 7.72 -7.91 -4.93
C SER A 105 7.07 -8.39 -6.23
N VAL A 106 7.86 -8.65 -7.26
CA VAL A 106 7.39 -9.20 -8.54
C VAL A 106 6.72 -10.54 -8.33
N ASP A 107 7.35 -11.44 -7.59
CA ASP A 107 6.82 -12.76 -7.30
C ASP A 107 5.51 -12.70 -6.51
N ALA A 108 5.42 -11.80 -5.52
CA ALA A 108 4.20 -11.60 -4.75
C ALA A 108 3.03 -11.12 -5.62
N ILE A 109 3.27 -10.16 -6.53
CA ILE A 109 2.25 -9.65 -7.46
C ILE A 109 1.82 -10.74 -8.44
N ARG A 110 2.76 -11.51 -8.99
CA ARG A 110 2.47 -12.60 -9.94
C ARG A 110 1.69 -13.72 -9.29
N ALA A 111 2.08 -14.13 -8.09
CA ALA A 111 1.45 -15.22 -7.33
C ALA A 111 0.10 -14.85 -6.71
N ALA A 112 -0.34 -13.62 -6.79
CA ALA A 112 -1.63 -13.21 -6.27
C ALA A 112 -2.76 -13.71 -7.17
N ASP A 113 -3.75 -14.40 -6.58
CA ASP A 113 -4.93 -14.91 -7.31
C ASP A 113 -6.01 -13.83 -7.50
N GLY A 114 -5.88 -12.68 -6.85
CA GLY A 114 -6.86 -11.59 -6.88
C GLY A 114 -6.22 -10.20 -6.94
N PRO A 115 -7.03 -9.14 -6.76
CA PRO A 115 -6.56 -7.77 -6.78
C PRO A 115 -5.47 -7.51 -5.74
N LEU A 116 -4.41 -6.82 -6.16
CA LEU A 116 -3.27 -6.46 -5.32
C LEU A 116 -2.70 -5.10 -5.73
N GLN A 117 -2.79 -4.13 -4.84
CA GLN A 117 -2.18 -2.81 -5.02
C GLN A 117 -0.98 -2.71 -4.07
N LEU A 118 0.22 -2.85 -4.61
CA LEU A 118 1.45 -2.77 -3.83
C LEU A 118 1.85 -1.32 -3.62
N VAL A 119 1.75 -0.84 -2.38
CA VAL A 119 2.16 0.52 -2.03
C VAL A 119 3.67 0.57 -1.82
N VAL A 120 4.33 1.47 -2.53
CA VAL A 120 5.77 1.68 -2.48
C VAL A 120 6.05 3.17 -2.30
N PRO A 121 6.63 3.61 -1.18
CA PRO A 121 7.15 4.98 -1.05
C PRO A 121 8.42 5.10 -1.88
N PRO A 122 8.42 5.92 -2.96
CA PRO A 122 9.55 5.97 -3.89
C PRO A 122 10.79 6.63 -3.29
N GLU A 123 10.60 7.41 -2.24
CA GLU A 123 11.69 8.05 -1.49
C GLU A 123 12.55 7.02 -0.75
N GLY A 124 11.95 5.92 -0.30
CA GLY A 124 12.59 4.86 0.48
C GLY A 124 13.09 5.32 1.85
N THR A 125 12.68 6.50 2.28
CA THR A 125 12.98 7.13 3.57
C THR A 125 11.83 8.08 3.93
N ARG A 126 11.76 8.52 5.19
CA ARG A 126 10.84 9.58 5.65
C ARG A 126 11.48 10.96 5.65
N GLY A 127 12.76 11.05 5.35
CA GLY A 127 13.47 12.32 5.19
C GLY A 127 13.35 12.86 3.78
N ALA A 128 13.53 14.17 3.61
CA ALA A 128 13.59 14.78 2.29
C ALA A 128 14.67 14.11 1.43
N THR A 129 14.32 13.81 0.20
CA THR A 129 15.24 13.24 -0.78
C THR A 129 15.16 14.00 -2.10
N ARG A 130 16.30 14.13 -2.77
CA ARG A 130 16.37 14.78 -4.10
C ARG A 130 15.98 13.84 -5.23
N HIS A 131 16.05 12.53 -4.99
CA HIS A 131 15.82 11.52 -6.03
C HIS A 131 14.96 10.38 -5.50
N TRP A 132 14.02 9.94 -6.30
CA TRP A 132 13.25 8.73 -6.04
C TRP A 132 14.08 7.49 -6.39
N LYS A 133 13.93 6.45 -5.58
CA LYS A 133 14.51 5.14 -5.88
C LYS A 133 13.69 4.45 -6.95
N THR A 134 14.34 3.92 -7.97
CA THR A 134 13.69 3.31 -9.14
C THR A 134 13.11 1.91 -8.91
N GLY A 135 13.18 1.39 -7.68
CA GLY A 135 12.69 0.05 -7.35
C GLY A 135 11.24 -0.21 -7.77
N PHE A 136 10.35 0.76 -7.59
CA PHE A 136 8.95 0.67 -8.00
C PHE A 136 8.79 0.43 -9.51
N TYR A 137 9.63 1.08 -10.32
CA TYR A 137 9.61 0.91 -11.78
C TYR A 137 9.98 -0.51 -12.19
N TYR A 138 11.06 -1.06 -11.62
CA TYR A 138 11.49 -2.43 -11.91
C TYR A 138 10.50 -3.48 -11.39
N ILE A 139 9.80 -3.20 -10.29
CA ILE A 139 8.71 -4.07 -9.79
C ILE A 139 7.56 -4.07 -10.80
N ALA A 140 7.10 -2.90 -11.24
CA ALA A 140 6.00 -2.78 -12.18
C ALA A 140 6.34 -3.44 -13.53
N LEU A 141 7.53 -3.16 -14.05
CA LEU A 141 8.05 -3.75 -15.29
C LEU A 141 8.13 -5.28 -15.19
N GLY A 142 8.75 -5.80 -14.12
CA GLY A 142 8.91 -7.23 -13.89
C GLY A 142 7.57 -7.95 -13.70
N ALA A 143 6.62 -7.34 -13.00
CA ALA A 143 5.29 -7.91 -12.79
C ALA A 143 4.33 -7.68 -13.97
N LYS A 144 4.69 -6.83 -14.94
CA LYS A 144 3.86 -6.38 -16.08
C LYS A 144 2.53 -5.75 -15.60
N VAL A 145 2.63 -4.86 -14.61
CA VAL A 145 1.48 -4.14 -14.06
C VAL A 145 1.70 -2.63 -14.16
N PRO A 146 0.64 -1.81 -14.24
CA PRO A 146 0.77 -0.36 -14.29
C PRO A 146 1.25 0.23 -12.97
N ILE A 147 1.74 1.47 -13.06
CA ILE A 147 2.08 2.31 -11.92
C ILE A 147 0.97 3.32 -11.74
N VAL A 148 0.47 3.43 -10.52
CA VAL A 148 -0.53 4.42 -10.10
C VAL A 148 0.14 5.39 -9.14
N MET A 149 -0.05 6.68 -9.36
CA MET A 149 0.45 7.73 -8.47
C MET A 149 -0.60 8.07 -7.42
N ALA A 150 -0.20 8.05 -6.15
CA ALA A 150 -1.00 8.51 -5.03
C ALA A 150 -0.22 9.55 -4.23
N TYR A 151 -0.92 10.55 -3.74
CA TYR A 151 -0.32 11.57 -2.90
C TYR A 151 -1.23 11.94 -1.74
N MET A 152 -0.65 12.53 -0.70
CA MET A 152 -1.38 13.08 0.44
C MET A 152 -1.03 14.54 0.61
N ASP A 153 -2.01 15.41 0.42
CA ASP A 153 -1.89 16.84 0.68
C ASP A 153 -2.53 17.17 2.04
N TYR A 154 -1.69 17.30 3.06
CA TYR A 154 -2.14 17.57 4.42
C TYR A 154 -2.70 19.00 4.58
N GLN A 155 -2.26 19.95 3.74
CA GLN A 155 -2.76 21.32 3.80
C GLN A 155 -4.18 21.41 3.22
N ARG A 156 -4.41 20.72 2.11
CA ARG A 156 -5.72 20.68 1.43
C ARG A 156 -6.62 19.57 1.95
N LYS A 157 -6.11 18.70 2.83
CA LYS A 157 -6.79 17.48 3.30
C LYS A 157 -7.30 16.63 2.13
N LEU A 158 -6.42 16.34 1.19
CA LEU A 158 -6.71 15.62 -0.04
C LEU A 158 -5.78 14.42 -0.21
N SER A 159 -6.31 13.29 -0.65
CA SER A 159 -5.57 12.07 -1.00
C SER A 159 -6.06 11.51 -2.32
#